data_f201b88911c0bfe9416c7d28cf603486
#
_entry.id   f201b88911c0bfe9416c7d28cf603486
#
_cell.length_a   1.000
_cell.length_b   1.000
_cell.length_c   1.000
_cell.angle_alpha   90.00
_cell.angle_beta   90.00
_cell.angle_gamma   90.00
#
_symmetry.space_group_name_H-M   'P 1'
#
loop_
_entity.id
_entity.type
_entity.pdbx_description
1 polymer ?
#
loop_
_entity_poly.entity_id
_entity_poly.type
_entity_poly.pdbx_seq_one_letter_code
_entity_poly.pdbx_strand_id
1 'polypeptide(L)'
;MKRPRLSSGFRALCPLATALLIANYGGAATPERVPAHSVKGLKLGVSANGRYFVDQQGKPFFYLGDTCWLLFQRPNREEVDEYLKDRAAKGFTVIQAYVLRGLGKKHPDGNSSLLDATPLIDRDPARPNEEFFKNVDYVVNRANELGLVMGLVTAKSWHVTDHPEKVFDEKNAYTFGKFLGERYKNNAVVWFPGGDSAPGKYDAVWVAMAKGLKDGCGGSQLICYHGQGSTSSSMWFHRADWLDFNSIQSGHHFGSDSYAFVTKDYAMTPAKPTVDMEPAYENHPTGANQPRVDSHKVRTQAYSAMLAGAAGHGYGSLDLFYFYKEADGPFPKNGFQHWRTAMAYEGSRQVGLMRRLFEQRPWHKMVPDQSVLASEPGGGPFRLAAARAEDGSFAIAYTPVGQPLRIALNTLSGSQVKAQWYDPRAGTWTAIGQYHKEGVQEFVPPSRGAKDDWVLVLDGLP
;
A
#
# COMPACT_ATOMS: atom_id res chain seq x y z
N MET A 1 -22.73 61.52 -59.89
CA MET A 1 -21.78 62.17 -60.85
C MET A 1 -20.40 61.51 -60.73
N LYS A 2 -19.93 61.01 -61.86
CA LYS A 2 -18.55 60.71 -62.20
C LYS A 2 -17.63 59.85 -61.30
N ARG A 3 -17.41 58.63 -61.75
CA ARG A 3 -16.15 57.84 -61.59
C ARG A 3 -14.99 58.55 -62.32
N PRO A 4 -13.75 58.37 -61.95
CA PRO A 4 -12.90 57.69 -62.97
C PRO A 4 -12.00 56.52 -62.43
N ARG A 5 -11.46 55.90 -63.41
CA ARG A 5 -10.79 54.61 -63.55
C ARG A 5 -9.26 54.62 -63.18
N LEU A 6 -8.78 53.47 -62.74
CA LEU A 6 -7.63 52.67 -63.18
C LEU A 6 -6.18 53.21 -63.04
N SER A 7 -5.34 52.42 -62.34
CA SER A 7 -4.14 51.90 -63.05
C SER A 7 -3.61 50.66 -62.32
N SER A 8 -3.27 49.65 -63.09
CA SER A 8 -2.71 48.33 -62.79
C SER A 8 -1.24 48.42 -62.40
N GLY A 9 -0.84 47.73 -61.36
CA GLY A 9 0.57 47.48 -61.06
C GLY A 9 0.75 46.04 -60.56
N PHE A 10 1.22 45.18 -61.47
CA PHE A 10 1.67 43.80 -61.13
C PHE A 10 2.88 43.87 -60.23
N ARG A 11 2.84 43.28 -59.06
CA ARG A 11 4.01 42.88 -58.28
C ARG A 11 3.89 41.41 -57.91
N ALA A 12 4.95 40.70 -58.27
CA ALA A 12 5.15 39.27 -58.08
C ALA A 12 5.03 38.89 -56.59
N LEU A 13 4.22 37.88 -56.32
CA LEU A 13 4.13 37.21 -55.02
C LEU A 13 5.18 36.08 -54.97
N CYS A 14 6.10 36.19 -54.07
CA CYS A 14 6.99 35.10 -53.63
C CYS A 14 6.19 34.21 -52.63
N PRO A 15 6.15 32.89 -52.77
CA PRO A 15 5.49 32.03 -51.80
C PRO A 15 6.37 31.84 -50.55
N LEU A 16 5.94 32.36 -49.41
CA LEU A 16 6.45 31.93 -48.12
C LEU A 16 6.00 30.49 -47.84
N ALA A 17 6.96 29.56 -47.84
CA ALA A 17 6.73 28.19 -47.35
C ALA A 17 6.55 28.25 -45.81
N THR A 18 5.33 28.09 -45.34
CA THR A 18 5.03 27.87 -43.92
C THR A 18 5.37 26.42 -43.59
N ALA A 19 6.50 26.21 -42.93
CA ALA A 19 6.83 24.90 -42.35
C ALA A 19 5.90 24.64 -41.16
N LEU A 20 4.95 23.74 -41.31
CA LEU A 20 4.20 23.17 -40.22
C LEU A 20 5.14 22.30 -39.37
N LEU A 21 5.55 22.78 -38.22
CA LEU A 21 6.13 21.95 -37.16
C LEU A 21 5.02 21.07 -36.58
N ILE A 22 4.93 19.82 -37.06
CA ILE A 22 4.14 18.78 -36.39
C ILE A 22 4.92 18.40 -35.13
N ALA A 23 4.49 18.93 -33.99
CA ALA A 23 4.93 18.42 -32.71
C ALA A 23 4.38 17.00 -32.55
N ASN A 24 5.26 16.01 -32.71
CA ASN A 24 4.97 14.64 -32.30
C ASN A 24 4.73 14.64 -30.79
N TYR A 25 3.49 14.64 -30.37
CA TYR A 25 3.10 14.22 -29.04
C TYR A 25 3.47 12.73 -28.91
N GLY A 26 4.58 12.48 -28.26
CA GLY A 26 5.00 11.14 -27.91
C GLY A 26 3.88 10.46 -27.16
N GLY A 27 3.32 9.39 -27.75
CA GLY A 27 2.35 8.53 -27.10
C GLY A 27 2.93 8.06 -25.76
N ALA A 28 2.14 8.13 -24.71
CA ALA A 28 2.48 7.56 -23.43
C ALA A 28 2.87 6.10 -23.64
N ALA A 29 4.13 5.77 -23.37
CA ALA A 29 4.61 4.41 -23.44
C ALA A 29 3.73 3.56 -22.51
N THR A 30 3.05 2.57 -23.06
CA THR A 30 2.38 1.54 -22.29
C THR A 30 3.43 0.94 -21.34
N PRO A 31 3.16 0.89 -20.02
CA PRO A 31 4.16 0.36 -19.10
C PRO A 31 4.47 -1.09 -19.49
N GLU A 32 5.75 -1.36 -19.71
CA GLU A 32 6.26 -2.68 -19.98
C GLU A 32 5.77 -3.62 -18.88
N ARG A 33 5.00 -4.65 -19.25
CA ARG A 33 4.54 -5.67 -18.32
C ARG A 33 5.77 -6.42 -17.82
N VAL A 34 6.19 -6.16 -16.58
CA VAL A 34 7.14 -7.04 -15.91
C VAL A 34 6.45 -8.40 -15.80
N PRO A 35 7.00 -9.48 -16.37
CA PRO A 35 6.40 -10.80 -16.21
C PRO A 35 6.29 -11.11 -14.71
N ALA A 36 5.11 -11.47 -14.25
CA ALA A 36 4.91 -11.90 -12.89
C ALA A 36 5.71 -13.19 -12.68
N HIS A 37 6.80 -13.12 -11.92
CA HIS A 37 7.53 -14.32 -11.49
C HIS A 37 6.77 -14.93 -10.32
N SER A 38 6.47 -16.22 -10.42
CA SER A 38 5.83 -16.95 -9.33
C SER A 38 6.64 -16.82 -8.03
N VAL A 39 5.96 -16.54 -6.94
CA VAL A 39 6.53 -16.50 -5.59
C VAL A 39 6.21 -17.79 -4.80
N LYS A 40 5.80 -18.86 -5.48
CA LYS A 40 5.54 -20.14 -4.82
C LYS A 40 6.78 -20.61 -4.06
N GLY A 41 6.63 -20.90 -2.78
CA GLY A 41 7.73 -21.28 -1.90
C GLY A 41 8.57 -20.13 -1.36
N LEU A 42 8.26 -18.88 -1.71
CA LEU A 42 8.90 -17.70 -1.12
C LEU A 42 8.65 -17.67 0.39
N LYS A 43 9.71 -17.47 1.16
CA LYS A 43 9.66 -17.18 2.59
C LYS A 43 10.28 -15.81 2.82
N LEU A 44 9.49 -14.93 3.39
CA LEU A 44 9.98 -13.62 3.80
C LEU A 44 10.62 -13.73 5.18
N GLY A 45 11.72 -13.01 5.35
CA GLY A 45 12.42 -12.80 6.60
C GLY A 45 12.54 -11.32 6.91
N VAL A 46 13.06 -11.02 8.09
CA VAL A 46 13.42 -9.66 8.51
C VAL A 46 14.91 -9.45 8.23
N SER A 47 15.28 -8.28 7.70
CA SER A 47 16.66 -7.88 7.47
C SER A 47 17.48 -7.83 8.77
N ALA A 48 18.80 -7.97 8.68
CA ALA A 48 19.68 -7.99 9.84
C ALA A 48 19.59 -6.71 10.72
N ASN A 49 19.29 -5.56 10.11
CA ASN A 49 19.05 -4.30 10.85
C ASN A 49 17.62 -4.12 11.37
N GLY A 50 16.71 -5.07 11.11
CA GLY A 50 15.34 -5.02 11.55
C GLY A 50 14.46 -3.97 10.85
N ARG A 51 14.85 -3.46 9.66
CA ARG A 51 14.17 -2.29 9.06
C ARG A 51 13.32 -2.60 7.83
N TYR A 52 13.55 -3.75 7.17
CA TYR A 52 12.82 -4.14 5.96
C TYR A 52 12.73 -5.66 5.85
N PHE A 53 11.96 -6.12 4.88
CA PHE A 53 11.81 -7.55 4.59
C PHE A 53 12.80 -8.00 3.53
N VAL A 54 13.18 -9.27 3.61
CA VAL A 54 14.06 -9.93 2.65
C VAL A 54 13.49 -11.29 2.24
N ASP A 55 13.84 -11.75 1.05
CA ASP A 55 13.63 -13.14 0.64
C ASP A 55 14.71 -14.08 1.21
N GLN A 56 14.64 -15.37 0.87
CA GLN A 56 15.60 -16.37 1.32
C GLN A 56 17.05 -16.13 0.83
N GLN A 57 17.22 -15.31 -0.21
CA GLN A 57 18.52 -14.92 -0.76
C GLN A 57 19.03 -13.58 -0.18
N GLY A 58 18.29 -13.00 0.74
CA GLY A 58 18.62 -11.69 1.33
C GLY A 58 18.27 -10.50 0.45
N LYS A 59 17.54 -10.69 -0.66
CA LYS A 59 17.10 -9.62 -1.53
C LYS A 59 15.97 -8.84 -0.85
N PRO A 60 16.04 -7.49 -0.82
CA PRO A 60 14.99 -6.66 -0.25
C PRO A 60 13.63 -6.88 -0.93
N PHE A 61 12.59 -7.03 -0.11
CA PHE A 61 11.21 -7.18 -0.54
C PHE A 61 10.41 -5.93 -0.16
N PHE A 62 9.87 -5.23 -1.15
CA PHE A 62 9.01 -4.07 -0.95
C PHE A 62 7.58 -4.54 -0.67
N TYR A 63 7.07 -4.30 0.55
CA TYR A 63 5.70 -4.62 0.89
C TYR A 63 4.77 -3.54 0.34
N LEU A 64 4.05 -3.83 -0.75
CA LEU A 64 2.93 -3.02 -1.24
C LEU A 64 1.68 -3.88 -1.21
N GLY A 65 0.84 -3.65 -0.18
CA GLY A 65 -0.38 -4.43 0.05
C GLY A 65 -1.62 -3.84 -0.63
N ASP A 66 -2.52 -4.70 -1.13
CA ASP A 66 -3.91 -4.32 -1.41
C ASP A 66 -4.87 -5.10 -0.54
N THR A 67 -5.93 -4.46 -0.09
CA THR A 67 -6.89 -5.04 0.85
C THR A 67 -8.18 -5.46 0.16
N CYS A 68 -8.46 -6.76 0.21
CA CYS A 68 -9.72 -7.36 -0.22
C CYS A 68 -10.22 -8.32 0.88
N TRP A 69 -10.80 -7.77 1.96
CA TRP A 69 -11.15 -8.56 3.15
C TRP A 69 -12.07 -9.74 2.88
N LEU A 70 -12.97 -9.65 1.89
CA LEU A 70 -13.93 -10.68 1.55
C LEU A 70 -13.52 -11.56 0.35
N LEU A 71 -12.24 -11.58 0.01
CA LEU A 71 -11.70 -12.26 -1.18
C LEU A 71 -12.07 -13.76 -1.24
N PHE A 72 -12.15 -14.44 -0.11
CA PHE A 72 -12.51 -15.87 -0.07
C PHE A 72 -14.02 -16.15 -0.05
N GLN A 73 -14.86 -15.11 0.08
CA GLN A 73 -16.29 -15.27 0.32
C GLN A 73 -17.18 -14.66 -0.77
N ARG A 74 -16.70 -13.64 -1.48
CA ARG A 74 -17.54 -12.84 -2.38
C ARG A 74 -17.29 -13.10 -3.87
N PRO A 75 -16.07 -13.08 -4.39
CA PRO A 75 -15.82 -13.35 -5.80
C PRO A 75 -15.88 -14.85 -6.11
N ASN A 76 -16.29 -15.17 -7.32
CA ASN A 76 -16.04 -16.49 -7.91
C ASN A 76 -14.59 -16.57 -8.41
N ARG A 77 -14.14 -17.72 -8.92
CA ARG A 77 -12.75 -17.95 -9.33
C ARG A 77 -12.31 -17.07 -10.51
N GLU A 78 -13.16 -16.81 -11.45
CA GLU A 78 -12.90 -15.93 -12.60
C GLU A 78 -12.69 -14.48 -12.14
N GLU A 79 -13.52 -14.02 -11.23
CA GLU A 79 -13.42 -12.69 -10.63
C GLU A 79 -12.17 -12.55 -9.74
N VAL A 80 -11.80 -13.60 -9.01
CA VAL A 80 -10.54 -13.67 -8.26
C VAL A 80 -9.35 -13.52 -9.22
N ASP A 81 -9.36 -14.26 -10.33
CA ASP A 81 -8.28 -14.22 -11.31
C ASP A 81 -8.15 -12.83 -11.97
N GLU A 82 -9.27 -12.20 -12.30
CA GLU A 82 -9.32 -10.83 -12.83
C GLU A 82 -8.72 -9.83 -11.82
N TYR A 83 -9.15 -9.89 -10.56
CA TYR A 83 -8.65 -9.03 -9.50
C TYR A 83 -7.16 -9.21 -9.24
N LEU A 84 -6.68 -10.44 -9.06
CA LEU A 84 -5.28 -10.72 -8.78
C LEU A 84 -4.35 -10.30 -9.94
N LYS A 85 -4.76 -10.51 -11.19
CA LYS A 85 -4.02 -10.05 -12.37
C LYS A 85 -3.91 -8.53 -12.43
N ASP A 86 -4.99 -7.81 -12.13
CA ASP A 86 -4.97 -6.35 -12.09
C ASP A 86 -4.00 -5.85 -11.00
N ARG A 87 -4.06 -6.43 -9.80
CA ARG A 87 -3.17 -6.03 -8.71
C ARG A 87 -1.71 -6.31 -9.02
N ALA A 88 -1.39 -7.49 -9.56
CA ALA A 88 -0.03 -7.82 -10.00
C ALA A 88 0.47 -6.85 -11.09
N ALA A 89 -0.36 -6.53 -12.08
CA ALA A 89 -0.01 -5.59 -13.15
C ALA A 89 0.24 -4.16 -12.65
N LYS A 90 -0.44 -3.74 -11.58
CA LYS A 90 -0.23 -2.45 -10.91
C LYS A 90 1.00 -2.42 -10.00
N GLY A 91 1.62 -3.57 -9.75
CA GLY A 91 2.83 -3.68 -8.96
C GLY A 91 2.59 -3.92 -7.48
N PHE A 92 1.41 -4.38 -7.06
CA PHE A 92 1.22 -4.89 -5.72
C PHE A 92 2.06 -6.15 -5.49
N THR A 93 2.48 -6.37 -4.26
CA THR A 93 3.28 -7.52 -3.84
C THR A 93 2.58 -8.41 -2.82
N VAL A 94 1.59 -7.84 -2.13
CA VAL A 94 0.83 -8.53 -1.08
C VAL A 94 -0.67 -8.30 -1.29
N ILE A 95 -1.47 -9.33 -1.08
CA ILE A 95 -2.94 -9.22 -1.00
C ILE A 95 -3.38 -9.59 0.40
N GLN A 96 -4.11 -8.71 1.06
CA GLN A 96 -4.59 -8.87 2.43
C GLN A 96 -6.05 -9.33 2.43
N ALA A 97 -6.35 -10.44 3.11
CA ALA A 97 -7.69 -11.01 3.18
C ALA A 97 -7.95 -11.74 4.50
N TYR A 98 -9.21 -11.73 4.96
CA TYR A 98 -9.64 -12.56 6.09
C TYR A 98 -9.90 -14.00 5.65
N VAL A 99 -9.33 -14.95 6.40
CA VAL A 99 -9.72 -16.35 6.27
C VAL A 99 -11.14 -16.55 6.82
N LEU A 100 -11.36 -16.07 8.05
CA LEU A 100 -12.68 -16.09 8.70
C LEU A 100 -13.20 -14.66 8.91
N ARG A 101 -13.88 -14.10 7.92
CA ARG A 101 -14.61 -12.82 8.07
C ARG A 101 -16.01 -13.08 8.64
N GLY A 102 -16.73 -14.10 8.13
CA GLY A 102 -18.00 -14.58 8.63
C GLY A 102 -18.05 -16.11 8.64
N LEU A 103 -18.85 -16.70 9.53
CA LEU A 103 -18.96 -18.15 9.70
C LEU A 103 -20.20 -18.75 9.04
N GLY A 104 -21.11 -17.92 8.54
CA GLY A 104 -22.35 -18.34 7.88
C GLY A 104 -22.36 -18.04 6.40
N LYS A 105 -23.44 -18.49 5.73
CA LYS A 105 -23.76 -18.10 4.34
C LYS A 105 -24.08 -16.61 4.23
N LYS A 106 -24.59 -15.98 5.32
CA LYS A 106 -24.78 -14.53 5.44
C LYS A 106 -23.67 -13.94 6.28
N HIS A 107 -23.02 -12.91 5.77
CA HIS A 107 -22.03 -12.16 6.50
C HIS A 107 -22.71 -11.29 7.59
N PRO A 108 -22.12 -11.11 8.80
CA PRO A 108 -22.66 -10.22 9.83
C PRO A 108 -22.93 -8.79 9.36
N ASP A 109 -22.17 -8.28 8.38
CA ASP A 109 -22.39 -6.96 7.77
C ASP A 109 -23.59 -6.92 6.80
N GLY A 110 -24.42 -7.98 6.73
CA GLY A 110 -25.56 -8.08 5.84
C GLY A 110 -25.25 -8.64 4.44
N ASN A 111 -23.97 -8.83 4.12
CA ASN A 111 -23.56 -9.37 2.82
C ASN A 111 -23.64 -10.90 2.80
N SER A 112 -24.23 -11.43 1.75
CA SER A 112 -24.29 -12.87 1.54
C SER A 112 -22.95 -13.41 1.05
N SER A 113 -22.50 -14.53 1.62
CA SER A 113 -21.43 -15.32 1.00
C SER A 113 -21.94 -15.92 -0.31
N LEU A 114 -21.15 -15.80 -1.38
CA LEU A 114 -21.44 -16.49 -2.65
C LEU A 114 -20.99 -17.95 -2.63
N LEU A 115 -20.30 -18.39 -1.57
CA LEU A 115 -19.90 -19.77 -1.38
C LEU A 115 -21.02 -20.56 -0.70
N ASP A 116 -21.31 -21.73 -1.22
CA ASP A 116 -22.28 -22.65 -0.61
C ASP A 116 -21.79 -23.29 0.68
N ALA A 117 -20.47 -23.31 0.90
CA ALA A 117 -19.82 -23.89 2.06
C ALA A 117 -19.53 -22.87 3.15
N THR A 118 -19.85 -23.21 4.41
CA THR A 118 -19.41 -22.46 5.59
C THR A 118 -17.96 -22.81 5.92
N PRO A 119 -17.16 -21.88 6.49
CA PRO A 119 -15.74 -22.13 6.75
C PRO A 119 -15.49 -23.22 7.81
N LEU A 120 -16.39 -23.38 8.75
CA LEU A 120 -16.30 -24.33 9.86
C LEU A 120 -17.54 -25.23 9.91
N ILE A 121 -17.34 -26.53 10.17
CA ILE A 121 -18.43 -27.46 10.42
C ILE A 121 -18.94 -27.20 11.85
N ASP A 122 -20.25 -27.01 11.98
CA ASP A 122 -20.92 -26.72 13.26
C ASP A 122 -20.33 -25.51 14.01
N ARG A 123 -19.72 -24.56 13.30
CA ARG A 123 -19.01 -23.39 13.85
C ARG A 123 -17.84 -23.77 14.79
N ASP A 124 -17.29 -24.99 14.67
CA ASP A 124 -16.18 -25.46 15.50
C ASP A 124 -14.82 -25.18 14.84
N PRO A 125 -13.95 -24.34 15.42
CA PRO A 125 -12.60 -24.07 14.90
C PRO A 125 -11.71 -25.31 14.77
N ALA A 126 -11.99 -26.38 15.52
CA ALA A 126 -11.29 -27.63 15.40
C ALA A 126 -11.75 -28.50 14.21
N ARG A 127 -12.82 -28.06 13.51
CA ARG A 127 -13.44 -28.75 12.37
C ARG A 127 -13.51 -27.86 11.13
N PRO A 128 -12.38 -27.47 10.53
CA PRO A 128 -12.36 -26.70 9.28
C PRO A 128 -13.12 -27.46 8.17
N ASN A 129 -13.88 -26.73 7.37
CA ASN A 129 -14.65 -27.32 6.27
C ASN A 129 -13.80 -27.37 5.00
N GLU A 130 -13.44 -28.57 4.56
CA GLU A 130 -12.59 -28.78 3.39
C GLU A 130 -13.18 -28.15 2.10
N GLU A 131 -14.48 -28.13 1.92
CA GLU A 131 -15.10 -27.52 0.72
C GLU A 131 -14.84 -26.00 0.68
N PHE A 132 -14.85 -25.33 1.82
CA PHE A 132 -14.45 -23.93 1.91
C PHE A 132 -12.95 -23.75 1.66
N PHE A 133 -12.13 -24.57 2.31
CA PHE A 133 -10.68 -24.45 2.22
C PHE A 133 -10.11 -24.81 0.84
N LYS A 134 -10.78 -25.65 0.03
CA LYS A 134 -10.44 -25.83 -1.40
C LYS A 134 -10.51 -24.52 -2.20
N ASN A 135 -11.43 -23.62 -1.83
CA ASN A 135 -11.49 -22.30 -2.46
C ASN A 135 -10.36 -21.37 -1.96
N VAL A 136 -10.07 -21.39 -0.66
CA VAL A 136 -8.93 -20.64 -0.11
C VAL A 136 -7.61 -21.11 -0.75
N ASP A 137 -7.43 -22.43 -0.90
CA ASP A 137 -6.25 -23.02 -1.59
C ASP A 137 -6.12 -22.51 -3.03
N TYR A 138 -7.22 -22.48 -3.78
CA TYR A 138 -7.21 -21.96 -5.15
C TYR A 138 -6.72 -20.52 -5.19
N VAL A 139 -7.27 -19.65 -4.33
CA VAL A 139 -6.93 -18.21 -4.29
C VAL A 139 -5.47 -18.01 -3.88
N VAL A 140 -5.02 -18.70 -2.82
CA VAL A 140 -3.63 -18.60 -2.31
C VAL A 140 -2.63 -19.08 -3.37
N ASN A 141 -2.89 -20.23 -4.00
CA ASN A 141 -2.02 -20.74 -5.05
C ASN A 141 -1.97 -19.80 -6.25
N ARG A 142 -3.15 -19.29 -6.67
CA ARG A 142 -3.25 -18.38 -7.81
C ARG A 142 -2.54 -17.05 -7.57
N ALA A 143 -2.68 -16.48 -6.37
CA ALA A 143 -1.93 -15.29 -5.96
C ALA A 143 -0.42 -15.53 -6.07
N ASN A 144 0.08 -16.64 -5.50
CA ASN A 144 1.51 -16.97 -5.54
C ASN A 144 2.02 -17.20 -6.98
N GLU A 145 1.23 -17.81 -7.87
CA GLU A 145 1.57 -17.93 -9.30
C GLU A 145 1.71 -16.58 -9.99
N LEU A 146 0.92 -15.60 -9.58
CA LEU A 146 0.94 -14.23 -10.12
C LEU A 146 1.96 -13.31 -9.43
N GLY A 147 2.83 -13.85 -8.57
CA GLY A 147 3.86 -13.06 -7.89
C GLY A 147 3.38 -12.31 -6.64
N LEU A 148 2.22 -12.68 -6.11
CA LEU A 148 1.60 -12.03 -4.96
C LEU A 148 1.71 -12.90 -3.71
N VAL A 149 2.23 -12.35 -2.62
CA VAL A 149 2.22 -12.93 -1.28
C VAL A 149 0.82 -12.74 -0.68
N MET A 150 0.31 -13.71 0.07
CA MET A 150 -0.96 -13.54 0.78
C MET A 150 -0.74 -13.06 2.21
N GLY A 151 -1.30 -11.92 2.57
CA GLY A 151 -1.42 -11.43 3.94
C GLY A 151 -2.73 -11.94 4.55
N LEU A 152 -2.66 -13.02 5.32
CA LEU A 152 -3.84 -13.72 5.82
C LEU A 152 -4.18 -13.35 7.26
N VAL A 153 -5.31 -12.67 7.45
CA VAL A 153 -5.89 -12.43 8.78
C VAL A 153 -6.76 -13.64 9.13
N THR A 154 -6.38 -14.38 10.20
CA THR A 154 -7.00 -15.66 10.51
C THR A 154 -8.48 -15.53 10.83
N ALA A 155 -8.84 -14.55 11.67
CA ALA A 155 -10.21 -14.33 12.10
C ALA A 155 -10.50 -12.87 12.43
N LYS A 156 -11.71 -12.42 12.15
CA LYS A 156 -12.22 -11.13 12.62
C LYS A 156 -12.44 -11.16 14.14
N SER A 157 -12.21 -10.05 14.79
CA SER A 157 -12.25 -9.91 16.25
C SER A 157 -13.53 -10.41 16.92
N TRP A 158 -14.70 -10.25 16.32
CA TRP A 158 -15.95 -10.75 16.89
C TRP A 158 -16.01 -12.28 17.06
N HIS A 159 -15.13 -13.04 16.42
CA HIS A 159 -15.03 -14.48 16.64
C HIS A 159 -14.28 -14.83 17.93
N VAL A 160 -13.66 -13.84 18.57
CA VAL A 160 -12.88 -13.98 19.82
C VAL A 160 -13.50 -13.18 20.98
N THR A 161 -13.96 -11.96 20.70
CA THR A 161 -14.47 -11.03 21.71
C THR A 161 -15.87 -11.40 22.22
N ASP A 162 -16.41 -10.65 23.20
CA ASP A 162 -17.78 -10.84 23.69
C ASP A 162 -18.81 -10.41 22.63
N HIS A 163 -19.01 -11.29 21.67
CA HIS A 163 -19.89 -11.10 20.53
C HIS A 163 -20.68 -12.40 20.26
N PRO A 164 -21.92 -12.35 19.77
CA PRO A 164 -22.70 -13.57 19.43
C PRO A 164 -22.02 -14.51 18.44
N GLU A 165 -21.09 -14.00 17.64
CA GLU A 165 -20.28 -14.76 16.68
C GLU A 165 -19.03 -15.41 17.29
N LYS A 166 -18.79 -15.26 18.61
CA LYS A 166 -17.64 -15.86 19.29
C LYS A 166 -17.61 -17.37 19.15
N VAL A 167 -16.45 -17.89 18.77
CA VAL A 167 -16.19 -19.34 18.65
C VAL A 167 -14.79 -19.71 19.18
N PHE A 168 -13.89 -18.72 19.33
CA PHE A 168 -12.52 -19.01 19.76
C PHE A 168 -12.32 -18.89 21.27
N ASP A 169 -11.59 -19.84 21.79
CA ASP A 169 -10.87 -19.85 23.06
C ASP A 169 -9.38 -20.12 22.81
N GLU A 170 -8.54 -20.15 23.83
CA GLU A 170 -7.10 -20.39 23.69
C GLU A 170 -6.78 -21.74 23.07
N LYS A 171 -7.52 -22.80 23.44
CA LYS A 171 -7.26 -24.17 22.99
C LYS A 171 -7.57 -24.34 21.50
N ASN A 172 -8.76 -23.92 21.07
CA ASN A 172 -9.17 -24.08 19.68
C ASN A 172 -8.53 -23.05 18.75
N ALA A 173 -8.11 -21.87 19.27
CA ALA A 173 -7.31 -20.90 18.56
C ALA A 173 -5.94 -21.46 18.17
N TYR A 174 -5.25 -22.13 19.11
CA TYR A 174 -4.01 -22.84 18.82
C TYR A 174 -4.21 -23.90 17.74
N THR A 175 -5.24 -24.74 17.90
CA THR A 175 -5.55 -25.83 16.95
C THR A 175 -5.80 -25.30 15.54
N PHE A 176 -6.61 -24.24 15.42
CA PHE A 176 -6.91 -23.62 14.13
C PHE A 176 -5.69 -22.92 13.52
N GLY A 177 -4.91 -22.19 14.33
CA GLY A 177 -3.65 -21.61 13.88
C GLY A 177 -2.67 -22.65 13.35
N LYS A 178 -2.53 -23.79 14.06
CA LYS A 178 -1.67 -24.90 13.62
C LYS A 178 -2.17 -25.50 12.30
N PHE A 179 -3.46 -25.73 12.16
CA PHE A 179 -4.06 -26.19 10.89
C PHE A 179 -3.71 -25.26 9.73
N LEU A 180 -3.88 -23.94 9.90
CA LEU A 180 -3.55 -22.96 8.87
C LEU A 180 -2.05 -22.94 8.53
N GLY A 181 -1.21 -22.93 9.56
CA GLY A 181 0.24 -22.97 9.39
C GLY A 181 0.71 -24.21 8.62
N GLU A 182 0.20 -25.40 8.97
CA GLU A 182 0.53 -26.66 8.29
C GLU A 182 0.03 -26.67 6.83
N ARG A 183 -1.20 -26.18 6.59
CA ARG A 183 -1.82 -26.16 5.25
C ARG A 183 -1.05 -25.28 4.28
N TYR A 184 -0.62 -24.10 4.71
CA TYR A 184 0.01 -23.10 3.84
C TYR A 184 1.53 -22.95 4.04
N LYS A 185 2.19 -23.86 4.77
CA LYS A 185 3.64 -23.80 5.03
C LYS A 185 4.52 -23.71 3.77
N ASN A 186 4.02 -24.18 2.63
CA ASN A 186 4.74 -24.17 1.35
C ASN A 186 4.35 -22.99 0.44
N ASN A 187 3.43 -22.15 0.88
CA ASN A 187 2.97 -20.96 0.15
C ASN A 187 3.71 -19.69 0.63
N ALA A 188 3.70 -18.67 -0.21
CA ALA A 188 4.14 -17.33 0.17
C ALA A 188 3.01 -16.65 0.96
N VAL A 189 3.10 -16.67 2.28
CA VAL A 189 2.09 -16.14 3.21
C VAL A 189 2.76 -15.37 4.33
N VAL A 190 2.11 -14.27 4.73
CA VAL A 190 2.34 -13.52 5.98
C VAL A 190 1.09 -13.61 6.82
N TRP A 191 1.21 -13.86 8.11
CA TRP A 191 0.09 -14.16 9.00
C TRP A 191 -0.26 -13.00 9.92
N PHE A 192 -1.56 -12.85 10.16
CA PHE A 192 -2.12 -11.96 11.18
C PHE A 192 -3.10 -12.77 12.02
N PRO A 193 -2.73 -13.19 13.26
CA PRO A 193 -3.59 -14.03 14.11
C PRO A 193 -4.92 -13.40 14.49
N GLY A 194 -5.03 -12.07 14.43
CA GLY A 194 -6.27 -11.38 14.72
C GLY A 194 -6.43 -10.11 13.93
N GLY A 195 -7.64 -9.60 13.89
CA GLY A 195 -7.95 -8.43 13.09
C GLY A 195 -8.96 -7.45 13.67
N ASP A 196 -8.59 -6.18 13.51
CA ASP A 196 -9.41 -4.99 13.68
C ASP A 196 -10.01 -4.86 15.11
N SER A 197 -9.13 -5.10 16.11
CA SER A 197 -9.45 -4.81 17.52
C SER A 197 -8.19 -4.66 18.37
N ALA A 198 -8.31 -4.00 19.51
CA ALA A 198 -7.36 -4.16 20.61
C ALA A 198 -7.47 -5.59 21.17
N PRO A 199 -6.35 -6.25 21.52
CA PRO A 199 -6.40 -7.61 22.07
C PRO A 199 -7.10 -7.64 23.44
N GLY A 200 -6.85 -6.66 24.32
CA GLY A 200 -7.50 -6.51 25.61
C GLY A 200 -7.43 -7.77 26.47
N LYS A 201 -8.53 -8.19 27.07
CA LYS A 201 -8.63 -9.42 27.88
C LYS A 201 -8.57 -10.71 27.08
N TYR A 202 -8.48 -10.62 25.75
CA TYR A 202 -8.41 -11.78 24.83
C TYR A 202 -7.01 -11.99 24.24
N ASP A 203 -5.99 -11.30 24.75
CA ASP A 203 -4.61 -11.41 24.28
C ASP A 203 -4.10 -12.85 24.27
N ALA A 204 -4.44 -13.63 25.28
CA ALA A 204 -4.06 -15.05 25.36
C ALA A 204 -4.61 -15.89 24.19
N VAL A 205 -5.81 -15.58 23.69
CA VAL A 205 -6.39 -16.27 22.51
C VAL A 205 -5.58 -15.93 21.24
N TRP A 206 -5.20 -14.67 21.07
CA TRP A 206 -4.40 -14.24 19.93
C TRP A 206 -2.97 -14.79 19.98
N VAL A 207 -2.38 -14.84 21.19
CA VAL A 207 -1.06 -15.49 21.41
C VAL A 207 -1.11 -16.98 21.11
N ALA A 208 -2.18 -17.67 21.53
CA ALA A 208 -2.38 -19.08 21.20
C ALA A 208 -2.53 -19.31 19.69
N MET A 209 -3.28 -18.46 19.00
CA MET A 209 -3.39 -18.49 17.54
C MET A 209 -2.03 -18.31 16.86
N ALA A 210 -1.25 -17.29 17.28
CA ALA A 210 0.08 -17.02 16.76
C ALA A 210 1.04 -18.21 16.99
N LYS A 211 0.99 -18.79 18.19
CA LYS A 211 1.79 -19.99 18.51
C LYS A 211 1.40 -21.17 17.60
N GLY A 212 0.11 -21.40 17.40
CA GLY A 212 -0.37 -22.43 16.49
C GLY A 212 0.16 -22.24 15.07
N LEU A 213 0.09 -21.01 14.54
CA LEU A 213 0.63 -20.65 13.23
C LEU A 213 2.15 -20.94 13.14
N LYS A 214 2.94 -20.51 14.15
CA LYS A 214 4.40 -20.75 14.20
C LYS A 214 4.70 -22.24 14.20
N ASP A 215 4.05 -23.00 15.06
CA ASP A 215 4.25 -24.46 15.16
C ASP A 215 3.86 -25.15 13.84
N GLY A 216 2.73 -24.75 13.23
CA GLY A 216 2.25 -25.33 11.97
C GLY A 216 3.16 -25.05 10.77
N CYS A 217 3.68 -23.84 10.63
CA CYS A 217 4.58 -23.50 9.52
C CYS A 217 6.07 -23.75 9.84
N GLY A 218 6.40 -24.29 11.02
CA GLY A 218 7.77 -24.52 11.45
C GLY A 218 8.58 -23.22 11.59
N GLY A 219 7.94 -22.11 11.96
CA GLY A 219 8.57 -20.79 12.13
C GLY A 219 9.02 -20.12 10.84
N SER A 220 8.68 -20.67 9.66
CA SER A 220 9.21 -20.22 8.37
C SER A 220 8.47 -19.03 7.74
N GLN A 221 7.40 -18.55 8.36
CA GLN A 221 6.56 -17.45 7.84
C GLN A 221 6.42 -16.34 8.88
N LEU A 222 6.41 -15.10 8.40
CA LEU A 222 6.29 -13.92 9.26
C LEU A 222 4.89 -13.82 9.87
N ILE A 223 4.84 -13.40 11.13
CA ILE A 223 3.60 -13.16 11.87
C ILE A 223 3.59 -11.73 12.43
N CYS A 224 2.47 -11.05 12.30
CA CYS A 224 2.18 -9.76 12.92
C CYS A 224 0.77 -9.76 13.51
N TYR A 225 0.35 -8.69 14.16
CA TYR A 225 -1.01 -8.52 14.68
C TYR A 225 -1.68 -7.33 13.98
N HIS A 226 -2.89 -7.52 13.47
CA HIS A 226 -3.68 -6.44 12.89
C HIS A 226 -4.57 -5.78 13.95
N GLY A 227 -4.18 -4.59 14.40
CA GLY A 227 -4.94 -3.81 15.40
C GLY A 227 -6.16 -3.10 14.81
N GLN A 228 -6.85 -2.35 15.66
CA GLN A 228 -7.97 -1.49 15.25
C GLN A 228 -7.48 -0.14 14.71
N GLY A 229 -8.41 0.65 14.13
CA GLY A 229 -8.13 2.00 13.64
C GLY A 229 -7.42 2.90 14.66
N SER A 230 -6.47 3.68 14.16
CA SER A 230 -5.60 4.57 14.94
C SER A 230 -4.71 3.85 15.95
N THR A 231 -4.25 2.64 15.63
CA THR A 231 -3.34 1.85 16.47
C THR A 231 -2.21 1.21 15.66
N SER A 232 -1.19 0.77 16.39
CA SER A 232 -0.15 -0.14 15.90
C SER A 232 -0.11 -1.41 16.75
N SER A 233 0.22 -2.54 16.16
CA SER A 233 0.48 -3.79 16.87
C SER A 233 1.59 -3.65 17.93
N SER A 234 2.49 -2.69 17.73
CA SER A 234 3.55 -2.35 18.67
C SER A 234 3.05 -1.96 20.06
N MET A 235 1.83 -1.40 20.13
CA MET A 235 1.23 -0.98 21.41
C MET A 235 1.02 -2.14 22.38
N TRP A 236 0.91 -3.37 21.87
CA TRP A 236 0.61 -4.54 22.69
C TRP A 236 1.69 -5.62 22.61
N PHE A 237 2.24 -5.86 21.42
CA PHE A 237 3.03 -7.06 21.17
C PHE A 237 4.45 -6.79 20.65
N HIS A 238 4.95 -5.54 20.68
CA HIS A 238 6.25 -5.21 20.12
C HIS A 238 7.38 -6.12 20.61
N ARG A 239 7.37 -6.51 21.90
CA ARG A 239 8.39 -7.37 22.52
C ARG A 239 8.04 -8.85 22.54
N ALA A 240 6.90 -9.23 21.97
CA ALA A 240 6.51 -10.63 21.89
C ALA A 240 7.40 -11.35 20.85
N ASP A 241 7.90 -12.55 21.21
CA ASP A 241 8.82 -13.34 20.39
C ASP A 241 8.17 -13.83 19.08
N TRP A 242 6.85 -13.91 19.06
CA TRP A 242 6.11 -14.32 17.88
C TRP A 242 5.85 -13.18 16.89
N LEU A 243 5.94 -11.90 17.30
CA LEU A 243 5.70 -10.76 16.44
C LEU A 243 6.97 -10.41 15.67
N ASP A 244 6.97 -10.65 14.37
CA ASP A 244 8.15 -10.44 13.52
C ASP A 244 8.27 -8.97 13.05
N PHE A 245 7.16 -8.24 12.88
CA PHE A 245 7.13 -6.86 12.44
C PHE A 245 5.92 -6.10 13.04
N ASN A 246 5.91 -4.77 12.94
CA ASN A 246 4.79 -3.95 13.39
C ASN A 246 3.85 -3.65 12.22
N SER A 247 2.54 -3.75 12.46
CA SER A 247 1.51 -3.28 11.54
C SER A 247 0.72 -2.13 12.14
N ILE A 248 0.44 -1.14 11.32
CA ILE A 248 -0.35 0.04 11.66
C ILE A 248 -1.67 -0.03 10.91
N GLN A 249 -2.76 0.33 11.59
CA GLN A 249 -3.99 0.79 10.97
C GLN A 249 -4.12 2.28 11.29
N SER A 250 -3.57 3.14 10.43
CA SER A 250 -3.61 4.60 10.64
C SER A 250 -5.04 5.16 10.55
N GLY A 251 -5.92 4.42 9.87
CA GLY A 251 -7.35 4.63 9.86
C GLY A 251 -7.86 5.53 8.74
N HIS A 252 -9.20 5.67 8.66
CA HIS A 252 -9.89 6.25 7.53
C HIS A 252 -10.37 7.69 7.76
N HIS A 253 -9.93 8.34 8.84
CA HIS A 253 -10.31 9.72 9.14
C HIS A 253 -9.53 10.71 8.31
N PHE A 254 -10.09 11.90 8.08
CA PHE A 254 -9.42 12.97 7.34
C PHE A 254 -8.05 13.32 7.93
N GLY A 255 -7.93 13.36 9.26
CA GLY A 255 -6.71 13.68 10.00
C GLY A 255 -5.76 12.49 10.25
N SER A 256 -6.01 11.29 9.68
CA SER A 256 -5.12 10.14 9.86
C SER A 256 -3.69 10.46 9.42
N ASP A 257 -2.71 10.20 10.32
CA ASP A 257 -1.32 10.58 10.16
C ASP A 257 -0.40 9.35 10.18
N SER A 258 -0.21 8.74 9.01
CA SER A 258 0.70 7.59 8.83
C SER A 258 2.13 7.91 9.24
N TYR A 259 2.59 9.16 9.02
CA TYR A 259 3.94 9.60 9.40
C TYR A 259 4.19 9.46 10.91
N ALA A 260 3.27 9.96 11.73
CA ALA A 260 3.42 9.93 13.17
C ALA A 260 3.46 8.49 13.72
N PHE A 261 2.59 7.62 13.22
CA PHE A 261 2.58 6.20 13.62
C PHE A 261 3.89 5.49 13.24
N VAL A 262 4.33 5.64 12.00
CA VAL A 262 5.56 5.01 11.54
C VAL A 262 6.78 5.54 12.29
N THR A 263 6.90 6.85 12.49
CA THR A 263 8.01 7.46 13.25
C THR A 263 8.09 6.90 14.67
N LYS A 264 6.93 6.73 15.33
CA LYS A 264 6.86 6.17 16.68
C LYS A 264 7.40 4.73 16.70
N ASP A 265 6.92 3.88 15.79
CA ASP A 265 7.33 2.48 15.73
C ASP A 265 8.78 2.32 15.27
N TYR A 266 9.25 3.17 14.35
CA TYR A 266 10.64 3.17 13.89
C TYR A 266 11.64 3.44 15.02
N ALA A 267 11.26 4.27 16.00
CA ALA A 267 12.11 4.59 17.15
C ALA A 267 12.15 3.50 18.23
N MET A 268 11.33 2.45 18.11
CA MET A 268 11.24 1.42 19.15
C MET A 268 12.43 0.44 19.13
N THR A 269 12.70 -0.17 20.28
CA THR A 269 13.73 -1.21 20.47
C THR A 269 13.09 -2.50 21.03
N PRO A 270 13.42 -3.68 20.44
CA PRO A 270 14.28 -3.91 19.28
C PRO A 270 13.71 -3.31 17.99
N ALA A 271 14.56 -3.00 17.01
CA ALA A 271 14.10 -2.57 15.71
C ALA A 271 13.28 -3.66 15.02
N LYS A 272 12.11 -3.29 14.50
CA LYS A 272 11.27 -4.20 13.69
C LYS A 272 10.78 -3.45 12.45
N PRO A 273 10.65 -4.12 11.29
CA PRO A 273 9.99 -3.51 10.13
C PRO A 273 8.60 -3.03 10.53
N THR A 274 8.17 -1.91 9.96
CA THR A 274 6.85 -1.34 10.23
C THR A 274 6.12 -1.11 8.92
N VAL A 275 4.85 -1.49 8.85
CA VAL A 275 3.99 -1.30 7.66
C VAL A 275 2.70 -0.62 8.08
N ASP A 276 2.33 0.49 7.44
CA ASP A 276 0.96 1.00 7.52
C ASP A 276 0.10 0.15 6.58
N MET A 277 -0.47 -0.94 7.11
CA MET A 277 -1.17 -1.93 6.32
C MET A 277 -2.64 -1.59 6.06
N GLU A 278 -3.21 -0.70 6.87
CA GLU A 278 -4.58 -0.22 6.69
C GLU A 278 -4.66 1.31 6.83
N PRO A 279 -4.17 2.06 5.83
CA PRO A 279 -4.37 3.50 5.73
C PRO A 279 -5.80 3.84 5.31
N ALA A 280 -6.07 5.10 5.01
CA ALA A 280 -7.36 5.52 4.50
C ALA A 280 -7.68 4.86 3.15
N TYR A 281 -8.78 4.13 3.09
CA TYR A 281 -9.24 3.48 1.87
C TYR A 281 -9.82 4.48 0.87
N GLU A 282 -9.40 4.37 -0.38
CA GLU A 282 -9.97 5.18 -1.47
C GLU A 282 -11.49 4.99 -1.55
N ASN A 283 -12.21 6.06 -1.79
CA ASN A 283 -13.67 6.18 -1.73
C ASN A 283 -14.30 5.97 -0.34
N HIS A 284 -13.52 5.86 0.75
CA HIS A 284 -14.08 5.78 2.11
C HIS A 284 -14.59 7.15 2.58
N PRO A 285 -15.78 7.24 3.20
CA PRO A 285 -16.23 8.47 3.85
C PRO A 285 -15.34 8.78 5.06
N THR A 286 -14.89 10.02 5.19
CA THR A 286 -13.98 10.43 6.28
C THR A 286 -14.71 11.07 7.47
N GLY A 287 -16.01 11.27 7.36
CA GLY A 287 -16.90 11.86 8.35
C GLY A 287 -18.12 12.51 7.72
N ALA A 288 -19.06 12.94 8.53
CA ALA A 288 -20.23 13.70 8.06
C ALA A 288 -19.77 15.01 7.42
N ASN A 289 -20.24 15.28 6.20
CA ASN A 289 -19.91 16.49 5.43
C ASN A 289 -18.42 16.67 5.07
N GLN A 290 -17.61 15.61 5.18
CA GLN A 290 -16.22 15.60 4.74
C GLN A 290 -16.10 14.93 3.35
N PRO A 291 -15.11 15.33 2.53
CA PRO A 291 -14.87 14.66 1.25
C PRO A 291 -14.48 13.20 1.50
N ARG A 292 -14.84 12.34 0.55
CA ARG A 292 -14.35 10.97 0.55
C ARG A 292 -12.84 10.95 0.29
N VAL A 293 -12.19 9.88 0.73
CA VAL A 293 -10.77 9.63 0.44
C VAL A 293 -10.57 9.55 -1.07
N ASP A 294 -9.70 10.39 -1.59
CA ASP A 294 -9.30 10.40 -2.99
C ASP A 294 -7.85 9.93 -3.17
N SER A 295 -7.42 9.81 -4.41
CA SER A 295 -6.07 9.38 -4.76
C SER A 295 -4.97 10.31 -4.20
N HIS A 296 -5.25 11.60 -3.97
CA HIS A 296 -4.30 12.51 -3.34
C HIS A 296 -4.06 12.13 -1.87
N LYS A 297 -5.13 11.85 -1.09
CA LYS A 297 -4.99 11.38 0.29
C LYS A 297 -4.25 10.04 0.35
N VAL A 298 -4.54 9.11 -0.56
CA VAL A 298 -3.83 7.83 -0.69
C VAL A 298 -2.32 8.08 -0.87
N ARG A 299 -1.92 8.93 -1.83
CA ARG A 299 -0.49 9.24 -2.06
C ARG A 299 0.14 9.92 -0.86
N THR A 300 -0.54 10.90 -0.26
CA THR A 300 -0.01 11.63 0.90
C THR A 300 0.34 10.67 2.05
N GLN A 301 -0.53 9.73 2.36
CA GLN A 301 -0.24 8.73 3.40
C GLN A 301 0.89 7.79 3.00
N ALA A 302 0.89 7.32 1.75
CA ALA A 302 1.88 6.38 1.26
C ALA A 302 3.30 6.97 1.27
N TYR A 303 3.49 8.17 0.69
CA TYR A 303 4.80 8.84 0.72
C TYR A 303 5.23 9.23 2.14
N SER A 304 4.29 9.71 2.97
CA SER A 304 4.58 10.05 4.37
C SER A 304 5.04 8.83 5.17
N ALA A 305 4.38 7.68 5.01
CA ALA A 305 4.78 6.44 5.67
C ALA A 305 6.17 5.98 5.22
N MET A 306 6.43 5.94 3.92
CA MET A 306 7.73 5.49 3.39
C MET A 306 8.86 6.40 3.82
N LEU A 307 8.67 7.74 3.82
CA LEU A 307 9.69 8.71 4.22
C LEU A 307 9.85 8.82 5.75
N ALA A 308 8.92 8.27 6.51
CA ALA A 308 9.06 8.06 7.96
C ALA A 308 9.80 6.77 8.33
N GLY A 309 10.20 5.94 7.34
CA GLY A 309 10.96 4.71 7.54
C GLY A 309 10.14 3.44 7.52
N ALA A 310 8.94 3.45 6.92
CA ALA A 310 8.16 2.23 6.74
C ALA A 310 8.86 1.24 5.79
N ALA A 311 8.73 -0.05 6.07
CA ALA A 311 9.18 -1.16 5.23
C ALA A 311 8.20 -1.43 4.07
N GLY A 312 7.09 -0.71 4.04
CA GLY A 312 6.04 -0.83 3.05
C GLY A 312 4.77 -0.10 3.44
N HIS A 313 3.78 -0.20 2.56
CA HIS A 313 2.49 0.48 2.72
C HIS A 313 1.35 -0.37 2.16
N GLY A 314 0.18 -0.25 2.78
CA GLY A 314 -1.06 -0.83 2.29
C GLY A 314 -1.84 0.15 1.43
N TYR A 315 -2.65 -0.36 0.57
CA TYR A 315 -3.72 0.34 -0.14
C TYR A 315 -5.04 -0.41 0.13
N GLY A 316 -6.13 0.29 0.06
CA GLY A 316 -7.45 -0.30 0.06
C GLY A 316 -8.45 0.60 -0.63
N SER A 317 -9.54 0.02 -1.06
CA SER A 317 -10.74 0.70 -1.49
C SER A 317 -11.93 0.12 -0.74
N LEU A 318 -12.82 1.00 -0.27
CA LEU A 318 -14.01 0.55 0.45
C LEU A 318 -14.85 -0.43 -0.38
N ASP A 319 -14.93 -0.19 -1.67
CA ASP A 319 -15.73 -0.98 -2.61
C ASP A 319 -15.12 -2.36 -2.87
N LEU A 320 -13.76 -2.44 -2.97
CA LEU A 320 -13.01 -3.69 -3.09
C LEU A 320 -12.95 -4.46 -1.77
N PHE A 321 -12.89 -3.77 -0.65
CA PHE A 321 -13.00 -4.41 0.66
C PHE A 321 -14.20 -5.36 0.72
N TYR A 322 -15.37 -4.87 0.28
CA TYR A 322 -16.62 -5.63 0.24
C TYR A 322 -16.78 -6.47 -1.05
N PHE A 323 -15.96 -6.27 -2.05
CA PHE A 323 -16.16 -6.81 -3.39
C PHE A 323 -17.57 -6.51 -3.88
N TYR A 324 -17.96 -5.22 -3.81
CA TYR A 324 -19.32 -4.76 -3.99
C TYR A 324 -19.86 -5.03 -5.41
N LYS A 325 -21.08 -5.54 -5.47
CA LYS A 325 -21.86 -5.76 -6.70
C LYS A 325 -23.24 -5.12 -6.55
N GLU A 326 -23.80 -4.59 -7.64
CA GLU A 326 -25.12 -3.94 -7.61
C GLU A 326 -26.23 -4.87 -7.12
N ALA A 327 -26.12 -6.19 -7.40
CA ALA A 327 -27.04 -7.20 -6.92
C ALA A 327 -27.11 -7.34 -5.38
N ASP A 328 -26.12 -6.76 -4.67
CA ASP A 328 -26.12 -6.74 -3.20
C ASP A 328 -27.14 -5.74 -2.61
N GLY A 329 -27.75 -4.94 -3.48
CA GLY A 329 -28.66 -3.88 -3.10
C GLY A 329 -27.95 -2.63 -2.54
N PRO A 330 -28.69 -1.60 -2.14
CA PRO A 330 -28.12 -0.42 -1.55
C PRO A 330 -27.47 -0.78 -0.20
N PHE A 331 -26.15 -0.75 -0.14
CA PHE A 331 -25.41 -0.86 1.11
C PHE A 331 -25.72 0.35 2.01
N PRO A 332 -25.67 0.22 3.36
CA PRO A 332 -26.12 1.28 4.29
C PRO A 332 -25.35 2.62 4.17
N LYS A 333 -24.36 2.71 3.30
CA LYS A 333 -23.62 3.95 3.03
C LYS A 333 -23.70 4.27 1.53
N ASN A 334 -24.41 5.33 1.18
CA ASN A 334 -24.49 5.83 -0.20
C ASN A 334 -23.10 6.01 -0.83
N GLY A 335 -22.95 5.71 -2.13
CA GLY A 335 -21.75 6.01 -2.91
C GLY A 335 -20.78 4.86 -3.13
N PHE A 336 -21.18 3.61 -2.89
CA PHE A 336 -20.43 2.44 -3.34
C PHE A 336 -20.43 2.35 -4.86
N GLN A 337 -19.31 1.90 -5.40
CA GLN A 337 -19.13 1.61 -6.81
C GLN A 337 -18.91 0.10 -6.99
N HIS A 338 -19.31 -0.43 -8.15
CA HIS A 338 -19.02 -1.81 -8.49
C HIS A 338 -17.52 -2.10 -8.37
N TRP A 339 -17.12 -3.27 -7.89
CA TRP A 339 -15.73 -3.63 -7.64
C TRP A 339 -14.81 -3.46 -8.87
N ARG A 340 -15.31 -3.67 -10.09
CA ARG A 340 -14.52 -3.43 -11.31
C ARG A 340 -14.23 -1.96 -11.54
N THR A 341 -15.18 -1.07 -11.23
CA THR A 341 -14.96 0.38 -11.25
C THR A 341 -13.90 0.75 -10.21
N ALA A 342 -14.01 0.20 -9.01
CA ALA A 342 -13.05 0.45 -7.93
C ALA A 342 -11.65 -0.09 -8.23
N MET A 343 -11.52 -1.19 -8.97
CA MET A 343 -10.22 -1.64 -9.46
C MET A 343 -9.48 -0.56 -10.26
N ALA A 344 -10.20 0.26 -11.02
CA ALA A 344 -9.64 1.32 -11.87
C ALA A 344 -9.33 2.62 -11.12
N TYR A 345 -9.53 2.70 -9.82
CA TYR A 345 -9.24 3.90 -9.04
C TYR A 345 -7.76 4.30 -9.17
N GLU A 346 -7.55 5.62 -9.30
CA GLU A 346 -6.23 6.20 -9.55
C GLU A 346 -5.22 5.93 -8.43
N GLY A 347 -5.65 5.95 -7.17
CA GLY A 347 -4.78 5.66 -6.03
C GLY A 347 -4.10 4.30 -6.16
N SER A 348 -4.83 3.27 -6.61
CA SER A 348 -4.27 1.93 -6.81
C SER A 348 -3.12 1.87 -7.83
N ARG A 349 -3.22 2.65 -8.91
CA ARG A 349 -2.17 2.79 -9.91
C ARG A 349 -0.98 3.60 -9.36
N GLN A 350 -1.27 4.65 -8.63
CA GLN A 350 -0.30 5.63 -8.16
C GLN A 350 0.59 5.11 -7.02
N VAL A 351 0.08 4.25 -6.14
CA VAL A 351 0.95 3.56 -5.16
C VAL A 351 1.91 2.58 -5.85
N GLY A 352 1.51 1.98 -6.98
CA GLY A 352 2.42 1.21 -7.83
C GLY A 352 3.50 2.07 -8.47
N LEU A 353 3.18 3.32 -8.86
CA LEU A 353 4.17 4.30 -9.32
C LEU A 353 5.16 4.65 -8.20
N MET A 354 4.66 4.84 -6.98
CA MET A 354 5.51 5.07 -5.80
C MET A 354 6.50 3.91 -5.60
N ARG A 355 6.05 2.66 -5.59
CA ARG A 355 6.94 1.50 -5.48
C ARG A 355 8.04 1.53 -6.53
N ARG A 356 7.68 1.75 -7.80
CA ARG A 356 8.66 1.84 -8.90
C ARG A 356 9.68 2.96 -8.71
N LEU A 357 9.26 4.13 -8.18
CA LEU A 357 10.17 5.22 -7.84
C LEU A 357 11.22 4.78 -6.81
N PHE A 358 10.77 4.17 -5.72
CA PHE A 358 11.68 3.73 -4.65
C PHE A 358 12.62 2.62 -5.13
N GLU A 359 12.13 1.63 -5.87
CA GLU A 359 12.92 0.50 -6.38
C GLU A 359 13.96 0.86 -7.47
N GLN A 360 13.89 2.08 -8.04
CA GLN A 360 14.97 2.59 -8.91
C GLN A 360 16.25 2.92 -8.14
N ARG A 361 16.22 2.92 -6.82
CA ARG A 361 17.35 3.15 -5.93
C ARG A 361 17.40 2.07 -4.86
N PRO A 362 18.51 1.91 -4.14
CA PRO A 362 18.59 0.98 -3.01
C PRO A 362 17.79 1.50 -1.82
N TRP A 363 16.45 1.57 -1.98
CA TRP A 363 15.49 2.13 -1.03
C TRP A 363 15.63 1.57 0.39
N HIS A 364 16.06 0.31 0.53
CA HIS A 364 16.27 -0.37 1.80
C HIS A 364 17.42 0.22 2.62
N LYS A 365 18.25 1.09 2.02
CA LYS A 365 19.27 1.89 2.72
C LYS A 365 18.74 3.23 3.22
N MET A 366 17.48 3.56 2.93
CA MET A 366 16.91 4.83 3.38
C MET A 366 16.72 4.85 4.89
N VAL A 367 17.05 5.98 5.48
CA VAL A 367 16.73 6.34 6.86
C VAL A 367 15.88 7.62 6.85
N PRO A 368 14.85 7.70 7.69
CA PRO A 368 14.11 8.96 7.85
C PRO A 368 15.04 10.05 8.36
N ASP A 369 15.15 11.13 7.61
CA ASP A 369 16.03 12.23 7.98
C ASP A 369 15.45 13.58 7.57
N GLN A 370 14.82 14.26 8.54
CA GLN A 370 14.23 15.57 8.30
C GLN A 370 15.26 16.69 8.22
N SER A 371 16.54 16.44 8.59
CA SER A 371 17.63 17.43 8.43
C SER A 371 17.97 17.73 6.97
N VAL A 372 17.52 16.88 6.04
CA VAL A 372 17.52 17.17 4.60
C VAL A 372 16.69 18.42 4.27
N LEU A 373 15.61 18.67 5.04
CA LEU A 373 14.78 19.87 4.89
C LEU A 373 15.36 21.01 5.75
N ALA A 374 15.71 22.12 5.11
CA ALA A 374 15.98 23.39 5.78
C ALA A 374 14.70 24.24 5.95
N SER A 375 13.56 23.70 5.55
CA SER A 375 12.21 24.23 5.79
C SER A 375 11.60 23.57 7.01
N GLU A 376 10.74 24.27 7.73
CA GLU A 376 9.91 23.66 8.76
C GLU A 376 9.01 22.59 8.11
N PRO A 377 9.00 21.34 8.64
CA PRO A 377 8.26 20.25 8.02
C PRO A 377 6.73 20.43 8.09
N GLY A 378 6.22 21.30 8.96
CA GLY A 378 4.78 21.42 9.18
C GLY A 378 4.19 20.17 9.84
N GLY A 379 2.87 19.99 9.72
CA GLY A 379 2.16 18.86 10.33
C GLY A 379 0.90 18.44 9.58
N GLY A 380 0.36 17.28 9.98
CA GLY A 380 -0.87 16.72 9.40
C GLY A 380 -0.75 16.47 7.90
N PRO A 381 -1.83 16.71 7.12
CA PRO A 381 -1.86 16.42 5.69
C PRO A 381 -0.96 17.32 4.83
N PHE A 382 -0.37 18.36 5.40
CA PHE A 382 0.51 19.30 4.70
C PHE A 382 1.99 19.13 5.06
N ARG A 383 2.33 18.09 5.84
CA ARG A 383 3.68 17.81 6.27
C ARG A 383 4.61 17.58 5.09
N LEU A 384 5.73 18.31 5.06
CA LEU A 384 6.87 17.98 4.22
C LEU A 384 7.61 16.79 4.86
N ALA A 385 7.96 15.81 4.07
CA ALA A 385 8.66 14.62 4.56
C ALA A 385 9.90 14.36 3.72
N ALA A 386 11.00 13.95 4.37
CA ALA A 386 12.22 13.59 3.68
C ALA A 386 12.91 12.37 4.31
N ALA A 387 13.61 11.63 3.47
CA ALA A 387 14.50 10.56 3.87
C ALA A 387 15.70 10.53 2.93
N ARG A 388 16.82 10.01 3.39
CA ARG A 388 18.03 9.84 2.57
C ARG A 388 18.62 8.45 2.73
N ALA A 389 19.42 8.03 1.79
CA ALA A 389 20.27 6.86 1.98
C ALA A 389 21.24 7.12 3.16
N GLU A 390 21.51 6.07 3.95
CA GLU A 390 22.45 6.16 5.09
C GLU A 390 23.83 6.66 4.66
N ASP A 391 24.30 6.23 3.48
CA ASP A 391 25.55 6.66 2.85
C ASP A 391 25.48 8.03 2.15
N GLY A 392 24.34 8.70 2.16
CA GLY A 392 24.11 9.99 1.51
C GLY A 392 24.02 9.92 -0.02
N SER A 393 24.03 8.75 -0.62
CA SER A 393 24.05 8.59 -2.09
C SER A 393 22.81 9.16 -2.79
N PHE A 394 21.69 9.25 -2.09
CA PHE A 394 20.47 9.92 -2.60
C PHE A 394 19.58 10.40 -1.43
N ALA A 395 18.66 11.31 -1.74
CA ALA A 395 17.57 11.70 -0.87
C ALA A 395 16.27 11.85 -1.65
N ILE A 396 15.15 11.63 -0.96
CA ILE A 396 13.80 11.82 -1.48
C ILE A 396 13.04 12.72 -0.52
N ALA A 397 12.42 13.79 -1.05
CA ALA A 397 11.56 14.68 -0.28
C ALA A 397 10.20 14.82 -0.96
N TYR A 398 9.15 14.93 -0.16
CA TYR A 398 7.76 15.00 -0.62
C TYR A 398 7.09 16.28 -0.14
N THR A 399 6.37 16.94 -1.06
CA THR A 399 5.53 18.10 -0.79
C THR A 399 4.08 17.81 -1.22
N PRO A 400 3.12 17.73 -0.28
CA PRO A 400 1.77 17.27 -0.58
C PRO A 400 0.91 18.29 -1.35
N VAL A 401 1.30 19.56 -1.38
CA VAL A 401 0.54 20.63 -2.04
C VAL A 401 1.43 21.55 -2.90
N GLY A 402 2.59 21.05 -3.33
CA GLY A 402 3.52 21.81 -4.17
C GLY A 402 4.16 23.01 -3.47
N GLN A 403 4.36 22.93 -2.16
CA GLN A 403 5.16 23.94 -1.45
C GLN A 403 6.63 23.84 -1.88
N PRO A 404 7.35 24.98 -2.04
CA PRO A 404 8.78 24.96 -2.26
C PRO A 404 9.51 24.21 -1.14
N LEU A 405 10.55 23.47 -1.53
CA LEU A 405 11.41 22.73 -0.61
C LEU A 405 12.77 23.41 -0.52
N ARG A 406 13.19 23.79 0.69
CA ARG A 406 14.56 24.23 0.97
C ARG A 406 15.35 23.02 1.47
N ILE A 407 16.37 22.64 0.72
CA ILE A 407 17.14 21.41 0.95
C ILE A 407 18.56 21.75 1.39
N ALA A 408 19.01 21.13 2.46
CA ALA A 408 20.40 21.17 2.92
C ALA A 408 21.24 20.18 2.09
N LEU A 409 21.89 20.64 1.02
CA LEU A 409 22.61 19.80 0.07
C LEU A 409 23.82 19.07 0.68
N ASN A 410 24.38 19.60 1.76
CA ASN A 410 25.49 19.00 2.49
C ASN A 410 25.15 17.67 3.19
N THR A 411 23.88 17.29 3.25
CA THR A 411 23.41 15.99 3.76
C THR A 411 23.66 14.84 2.79
N LEU A 412 23.99 15.15 1.52
CA LEU A 412 24.27 14.17 0.48
C LEU A 412 25.76 13.90 0.33
N SER A 413 26.14 12.77 -0.28
CA SER A 413 27.52 12.42 -0.61
C SER A 413 27.94 12.98 -1.98
N GLY A 414 29.26 12.87 -2.32
CA GLY A 414 29.83 13.36 -3.57
C GLY A 414 30.20 14.84 -3.56
N SER A 415 30.47 15.42 -4.72
CA SER A 415 30.81 16.85 -4.92
C SER A 415 29.65 17.65 -5.50
N GLN A 416 28.74 16.99 -6.19
CA GLN A 416 27.56 17.57 -6.82
C GLN A 416 26.30 16.78 -6.47
N VAL A 417 25.16 17.41 -6.69
CA VAL A 417 23.82 16.82 -6.50
C VAL A 417 23.01 17.03 -7.77
N LYS A 418 22.53 15.94 -8.36
CA LYS A 418 21.54 15.97 -9.44
C LYS A 418 20.15 16.04 -8.82
N ALA A 419 19.32 17.01 -9.25
CA ALA A 419 17.97 17.21 -8.78
C ALA A 419 16.94 16.97 -9.90
N GLN A 420 15.85 16.30 -9.56
CA GLN A 420 14.74 16.02 -10.46
C GLN A 420 13.40 16.07 -9.70
N TRP A 421 12.34 16.59 -10.33
CA TRP A 421 10.98 16.41 -9.88
C TRP A 421 10.40 15.13 -10.46
N TYR A 422 9.66 14.41 -9.65
CA TYR A 422 8.82 13.28 -10.06
C TYR A 422 7.36 13.61 -9.77
N ASP A 423 6.51 13.48 -10.79
CA ASP A 423 5.06 13.60 -10.62
C ASP A 423 4.48 12.26 -10.14
N PRO A 424 4.03 12.15 -8.89
CA PRO A 424 3.52 10.90 -8.35
C PRO A 424 2.16 10.49 -8.92
N ARG A 425 1.48 11.40 -9.63
CA ARG A 425 0.19 11.18 -10.29
C ARG A 425 0.37 10.49 -11.64
N ALA A 426 1.37 10.92 -12.40
CA ALA A 426 1.62 10.46 -13.76
C ALA A 426 2.79 9.47 -13.86
N GLY A 427 3.73 9.50 -12.92
CA GLY A 427 4.97 8.72 -12.97
C GLY A 427 6.02 9.31 -13.92
N THR A 428 5.96 10.62 -14.16
CA THR A 428 6.84 11.33 -15.09
C THR A 428 7.93 12.11 -14.36
N TRP A 429 9.06 12.32 -15.04
CA TRP A 429 10.21 13.04 -14.52
C TRP A 429 10.38 14.38 -15.18
N THR A 430 10.77 15.40 -14.41
CA THR A 430 11.20 16.71 -14.87
C THR A 430 12.60 16.99 -14.33
N ALA A 431 13.58 17.13 -15.21
CA ALA A 431 14.94 17.48 -14.82
C ALA A 431 14.98 18.92 -14.29
N ILE A 432 15.73 19.14 -13.22
CA ILE A 432 15.96 20.47 -12.65
C ILE A 432 17.39 20.94 -13.00
N GLY A 433 18.40 20.15 -12.62
CA GLY A 433 19.80 20.49 -12.86
C GLY A 433 20.74 19.77 -11.91
N GLN A 434 22.01 20.25 -11.93
CA GLN A 434 23.06 19.83 -11.02
C GLN A 434 23.51 21.02 -10.19
N TYR A 435 23.84 20.77 -8.95
CA TYR A 435 24.19 21.77 -7.94
C TYR A 435 25.45 21.35 -7.21
N HIS A 436 26.29 22.30 -6.81
CA HIS A 436 27.35 22.02 -5.84
C HIS A 436 26.74 21.59 -4.51
N LYS A 437 27.40 20.65 -3.86
CA LYS A 437 26.95 20.07 -2.58
C LYS A 437 27.13 21.04 -1.39
N GLU A 438 26.80 22.29 -1.52
CA GLU A 438 27.01 23.28 -0.46
C GLU A 438 25.75 24.07 -0.16
N GLY A 439 25.58 24.39 1.13
CA GLY A 439 24.51 25.28 1.58
C GLY A 439 23.10 24.74 1.45
N VAL A 440 22.17 25.66 1.35
CA VAL A 440 20.72 25.39 1.22
C VAL A 440 20.26 25.87 -0.14
N GLN A 441 19.62 24.96 -0.89
CA GLN A 441 19.03 25.26 -2.19
C GLN A 441 17.50 25.17 -2.08
N GLU A 442 16.81 26.15 -2.65
CA GLU A 442 15.37 26.11 -2.82
C GLU A 442 14.99 25.45 -4.14
N PHE A 443 14.02 24.54 -4.08
CA PHE A 443 13.42 23.86 -5.24
C PHE A 443 11.93 24.16 -5.29
N VAL A 444 11.50 24.81 -6.38
CA VAL A 444 10.09 25.16 -6.62
C VAL A 444 9.46 24.07 -7.50
N PRO A 445 8.39 23.41 -7.03
CA PRO A 445 7.69 22.41 -7.83
C PRO A 445 7.06 22.98 -9.09
N PRO A 446 6.84 22.17 -10.14
CA PRO A 446 6.22 22.62 -11.39
C PRO A 446 4.80 23.20 -11.24
N SER A 447 4.07 22.78 -10.19
CA SER A 447 2.75 23.33 -9.87
C SER A 447 2.51 23.37 -8.36
N ARG A 448 1.57 24.19 -7.93
CA ARG A 448 1.16 24.32 -6.53
C ARG A 448 -0.37 24.42 -6.44
N GLY A 449 -0.96 23.55 -5.62
CA GLY A 449 -2.40 23.51 -5.38
C GLY A 449 -2.76 22.46 -4.34
N ALA A 450 -4.01 22.43 -3.93
CA ALA A 450 -4.48 21.54 -2.85
C ALA A 450 -4.26 20.04 -3.12
N LYS A 451 -4.03 19.65 -4.38
CA LYS A 451 -3.79 18.26 -4.80
C LYS A 451 -2.58 18.14 -5.73
N ASP A 452 -1.73 19.15 -5.76
CA ASP A 452 -0.53 19.22 -6.60
C ASP A 452 0.69 18.75 -5.79
N ASP A 453 0.70 17.50 -5.45
CA ASP A 453 1.82 16.89 -4.75
C ASP A 453 2.99 16.55 -5.70
N TRP A 454 4.21 16.67 -5.17
CA TRP A 454 5.44 16.43 -5.90
C TRP A 454 6.48 15.70 -5.05
N VAL A 455 7.31 14.94 -5.73
CA VAL A 455 8.47 14.28 -5.12
C VAL A 455 9.75 14.89 -5.69
N LEU A 456 10.58 15.46 -4.84
CA LEU A 456 11.94 15.87 -5.19
C LEU A 456 12.87 14.68 -4.96
N VAL A 457 13.63 14.35 -5.98
CA VAL A 457 14.63 13.29 -5.93
C VAL A 457 16.00 13.89 -6.19
N LEU A 458 16.92 13.60 -5.29
CA LEU A 458 18.27 14.14 -5.26
C LEU A 458 19.26 12.96 -5.28
N ASP A 459 20.16 12.94 -6.24
CA ASP A 459 21.22 11.94 -6.35
C ASP A 459 22.58 12.60 -6.16
N GLY A 460 23.37 12.12 -5.20
CA GLY A 460 24.75 12.54 -5.00
C GLY A 460 25.63 12.03 -6.16
N LEU A 461 26.44 12.92 -6.71
CA LEU A 461 27.39 12.61 -7.80
C LEU A 461 28.82 12.76 -7.30
N PRO A 462 29.79 11.99 -7.85
CA PRO A 462 31.21 12.07 -7.52
C PRO A 462 31.80 13.46 -7.56
#